data_4aca9f635a50f1a9b98dcd9bdbf02db3
#
_entry.id   4aca9f635a50f1a9b98dcd9bdbf02db3
#
_cell.length_a   1.000
_cell.length_b   1.000
_cell.length_c   1.000
_cell.angle_alpha   90.00
_cell.angle_beta   90.00
_cell.angle_gamma   90.00
#
_symmetry.space_group_name_H-M   'P 1'
#
loop_
_entity.id
_entity.type
_entity.pdbx_description
1 polymer ?
#
loop_
_entity_poly.entity_id
_entity_poly.type
_entity_poly.pdbx_seq_one_letter_code
_entity_poly.pdbx_strand_id
1 'polypeptide(L)'
;MIRSLLLVAMLVVTPFAASAATLKKDTPTVLITGANRGIGLELAKQYAEQGWNVIATSRHNTGEPALAALAELAAKHPQVAVERIDVSDSGTVRTVAEKYRDRPIDVLINNAAAVEATFAADMAAASTPFEKVDFDAARRDFDVNTLGAMRVAQAFLPNVEHSQQKKIVSVTSLAGSFGNPLPNGIALNYSASKAALNKYMSLLSVQLKSRHVIVALVQPIFVASKADLKNMQGAAPLDQEVGKLVNVIDALTPESSGRITNFSTGKTDPF
;
A
#
# COMPACT_ATOMS: atom_id res chain seq x y z
N MET A 1 2.86 -44.56 -48.16
CA MET A 1 3.06 -43.12 -47.94
C MET A 1 1.88 -42.63 -47.07
N ILE A 2 2.08 -42.55 -45.77
CA ILE A 2 1.05 -42.13 -44.82
C ILE A 2 1.37 -40.65 -44.48
N ARG A 3 0.49 -39.73 -44.89
CA ARG A 3 0.58 -38.29 -44.53
C ARG A 3 -0.05 -38.08 -43.19
N SER A 4 0.79 -37.80 -42.16
CA SER A 4 0.33 -37.35 -40.85
C SER A 4 -0.10 -35.89 -40.94
N LEU A 5 -1.39 -35.61 -40.70
CA LEU A 5 -1.91 -34.25 -40.48
C LEU A 5 -1.61 -33.88 -39.02
N LEU A 6 -0.72 -32.88 -38.84
CA LEU A 6 -0.56 -32.22 -37.55
C LEU A 6 -1.66 -31.17 -37.39
N LEU A 7 -2.59 -31.44 -36.46
CA LEU A 7 -3.60 -30.45 -36.02
C LEU A 7 -2.92 -29.49 -35.05
N VAL A 8 -2.64 -28.26 -35.51
CA VAL A 8 -2.21 -27.16 -34.62
C VAL A 8 -3.44 -26.58 -33.94
N ALA A 9 -3.66 -26.91 -32.68
CA ALA A 9 -4.67 -26.26 -31.86
C ALA A 9 -4.23 -24.82 -31.55
N MET A 10 -4.85 -23.85 -32.24
CA MET A 10 -4.70 -22.43 -31.92
C MET A 10 -5.45 -22.12 -30.63
N LEU A 11 -4.71 -21.93 -29.52
CA LEU A 11 -5.28 -21.41 -28.28
C LEU A 11 -5.74 -19.97 -28.55
N VAL A 12 -7.05 -19.77 -28.70
CA VAL A 12 -7.65 -18.43 -28.74
C VAL A 12 -7.62 -17.88 -27.31
N VAL A 13 -6.62 -17.07 -27.01
CA VAL A 13 -6.59 -16.27 -25.78
C VAL A 13 -7.61 -15.14 -26.01
N THR A 14 -8.83 -15.34 -25.54
CA THR A 14 -9.81 -14.25 -25.49
C THR A 14 -9.29 -13.18 -24.55
N PRO A 15 -9.20 -11.89 -24.98
CA PRO A 15 -8.84 -10.83 -24.07
C PRO A 15 -9.92 -10.75 -22.98
N PHE A 16 -9.49 -10.90 -21.73
CA PHE A 16 -10.35 -10.74 -20.56
C PHE A 16 -10.79 -9.26 -20.53
N ALA A 17 -11.98 -8.97 -21.02
CA ALA A 17 -12.57 -7.66 -20.84
C ALA A 17 -12.81 -7.47 -19.33
N ALA A 18 -11.98 -6.67 -18.71
CA ALA A 18 -12.19 -6.27 -17.32
C ALA A 18 -13.57 -5.61 -17.25
N SER A 19 -14.52 -6.30 -16.61
CA SER A 19 -15.83 -5.71 -16.33
C SER A 19 -15.60 -4.44 -15.53
N ALA A 20 -16.22 -3.32 -15.95
CA ALA A 20 -16.11 -2.09 -15.21
C ALA A 20 -16.59 -2.32 -13.78
N ALA A 21 -15.77 -1.99 -12.80
CA ALA A 21 -16.11 -2.18 -11.39
C ALA A 21 -17.39 -1.43 -11.04
N THR A 22 -18.30 -2.09 -10.31
CA THR A 22 -19.55 -1.50 -9.86
C THR A 22 -19.42 -1.08 -8.41
N LEU A 23 -18.90 0.12 -8.18
CA LEU A 23 -18.82 0.68 -6.83
C LEU A 23 -20.22 1.10 -6.35
N LYS A 24 -20.66 0.54 -5.23
CA LYS A 24 -21.97 0.81 -4.62
C LYS A 24 -22.02 2.22 -4.02
N LYS A 25 -23.17 2.89 -4.09
CA LYS A 25 -23.31 4.29 -3.68
C LYS A 25 -23.16 4.50 -2.18
N ASP A 26 -23.85 3.73 -1.39
CA ASP A 26 -23.97 3.92 0.07
C ASP A 26 -23.09 2.93 0.87
N THR A 27 -22.00 2.50 0.25
CA THR A 27 -21.05 1.55 0.84
C THR A 27 -19.74 2.26 1.08
N PRO A 28 -19.09 2.09 2.24
CA PRO A 28 -17.81 2.71 2.52
C PRO A 28 -16.76 2.32 1.48
N THR A 29 -15.87 3.25 1.20
CA THR A 29 -14.85 3.09 0.15
C THR A 29 -13.46 3.19 0.74
N VAL A 30 -12.60 2.22 0.41
CA VAL A 30 -11.17 2.27 0.70
C VAL A 30 -10.37 2.42 -0.59
N LEU A 31 -9.36 3.32 -0.57
CA LEU A 31 -8.33 3.40 -1.62
C LEU A 31 -7.00 2.89 -1.06
N ILE A 32 -6.37 1.94 -1.78
CA ILE A 32 -5.13 1.29 -1.34
C ILE A 32 -4.07 1.45 -2.41
N THR A 33 -2.94 2.08 -2.08
CA THR A 33 -1.80 2.17 -3.01
C THR A 33 -0.89 0.94 -2.90
N GLY A 34 -0.37 0.47 -4.04
CA GLY A 34 0.49 -0.73 -4.06
C GLY A 34 -0.24 -2.02 -3.70
N ALA A 35 -1.48 -2.17 -4.19
CA ALA A 35 -2.38 -3.29 -3.84
C ALA A 35 -2.13 -4.58 -4.64
N ASN A 36 -1.10 -4.65 -5.49
CA ASN A 36 -0.89 -5.81 -6.37
C ASN A 36 -0.19 -7.00 -5.69
N ARG A 37 0.31 -6.84 -4.45
CA ARG A 37 0.99 -7.89 -3.68
C ARG A 37 1.08 -7.56 -2.19
N GLY A 38 1.49 -8.56 -1.39
CA GLY A 38 1.81 -8.38 0.03
C GLY A 38 0.66 -7.78 0.84
N ILE A 39 1.00 -6.87 1.75
CA ILE A 39 0.02 -6.22 2.65
C ILE A 39 -1.10 -5.54 1.86
N GLY A 40 -0.77 -4.84 0.77
CA GLY A 40 -1.75 -4.12 -0.03
C GLY A 40 -2.78 -5.03 -0.71
N LEU A 41 -2.36 -6.18 -1.23
CA LEU A 41 -3.26 -7.18 -1.84
C LEU A 41 -4.15 -7.82 -0.78
N GLU A 42 -3.59 -8.18 0.35
CA GLU A 42 -4.35 -8.79 1.45
C GLU A 42 -5.35 -7.80 2.06
N LEU A 43 -5.00 -6.51 2.19
CA LEU A 43 -5.94 -5.45 2.56
C LEU A 43 -7.09 -5.36 1.56
N ALA A 44 -6.79 -5.32 0.25
CA ALA A 44 -7.81 -5.25 -0.79
C ALA A 44 -8.77 -6.44 -0.72
N LYS A 45 -8.26 -7.64 -0.45
CA LYS A 45 -9.04 -8.85 -0.26
C LYS A 45 -9.95 -8.76 0.96
N GLN A 46 -9.42 -8.43 2.13
CA GLN A 46 -10.19 -8.39 3.37
C GLN A 46 -11.28 -7.31 3.34
N TYR A 47 -11.00 -6.11 2.82
CA TYR A 47 -12.03 -5.10 2.62
C TYR A 47 -13.10 -5.51 1.61
N ALA A 48 -12.72 -6.19 0.51
CA ALA A 48 -13.67 -6.72 -0.47
C ALA A 48 -14.58 -7.80 0.15
N GLU A 49 -14.02 -8.71 0.97
CA GLU A 49 -14.76 -9.75 1.70
C GLU A 49 -15.72 -9.15 2.73
N GLN A 50 -15.38 -8.02 3.34
CA GLN A 50 -16.26 -7.24 4.22
C GLN A 50 -17.33 -6.44 3.46
N GLY A 51 -17.33 -6.49 2.12
CA GLY A 51 -18.33 -5.84 1.28
C GLY A 51 -18.05 -4.37 0.96
N TRP A 52 -16.89 -3.81 1.33
CA TRP A 52 -16.49 -2.45 0.99
C TRP A 52 -16.27 -2.25 -0.50
N ASN A 53 -16.44 -1.04 -0.98
CA ASN A 53 -15.87 -0.62 -2.25
C ASN A 53 -14.36 -0.52 -2.10
N VAL A 54 -13.62 -1.11 -3.03
CA VAL A 54 -12.15 -1.10 -3.00
C VAL A 54 -11.60 -0.47 -4.27
N ILE A 55 -10.85 0.60 -4.14
CA ILE A 55 -10.04 1.17 -5.23
C ILE A 55 -8.60 0.69 -4.99
N ALA A 56 -8.25 -0.41 -5.64
CA ALA A 56 -6.96 -1.07 -5.50
C ALA A 56 -6.01 -0.57 -6.60
N THR A 57 -4.87 0.03 -6.20
CA THR A 57 -4.00 0.66 -7.20
C THR A 57 -2.62 0.00 -7.29
N SER A 58 -2.03 0.04 -8.47
CA SER A 58 -0.67 -0.42 -8.77
C SER A 58 -0.03 0.45 -9.85
N ARG A 59 1.31 0.52 -9.87
CA ARG A 59 2.04 1.21 -10.95
C ARG A 59 2.03 0.45 -12.28
N HIS A 60 1.71 -0.83 -12.27
CA HIS A 60 1.70 -1.71 -13.44
C HIS A 60 0.47 -1.47 -14.31
N ASN A 61 0.61 -1.73 -15.60
CA ASN A 61 -0.51 -1.64 -16.54
C ASN A 61 -1.40 -2.89 -16.48
N THR A 62 -2.67 -2.72 -16.86
CA THR A 62 -3.61 -3.84 -16.98
C THR A 62 -3.04 -4.90 -17.94
N GLY A 63 -3.14 -6.18 -17.53
CA GLY A 63 -2.63 -7.31 -18.31
C GLY A 63 -1.19 -7.73 -17.96
N GLU A 64 -0.43 -6.93 -17.19
CA GLU A 64 0.88 -7.37 -16.71
C GLU A 64 0.74 -8.49 -15.68
N PRO A 65 1.67 -9.50 -15.67
CA PRO A 65 1.63 -10.60 -14.69
C PRO A 65 1.62 -10.12 -13.23
N ALA A 66 2.21 -8.97 -12.96
CA ALA A 66 2.22 -8.35 -11.63
C ALA A 66 0.80 -8.00 -11.11
N LEU A 67 -0.22 -7.94 -11.97
CA LEU A 67 -1.60 -7.67 -11.61
C LEU A 67 -2.48 -8.91 -11.57
N ALA A 68 -1.98 -10.12 -11.89
CA ALA A 68 -2.81 -11.31 -12.02
C ALA A 68 -3.68 -11.59 -10.77
N ALA A 69 -3.08 -11.53 -9.57
CA ALA A 69 -3.80 -11.75 -8.32
C ALA A 69 -4.86 -10.67 -8.04
N LEU A 70 -4.58 -9.42 -8.40
CA LEU A 70 -5.52 -8.31 -8.23
C LEU A 70 -6.67 -8.39 -9.24
N ALA A 71 -6.39 -8.82 -10.48
CA ALA A 71 -7.40 -9.07 -11.49
C ALA A 71 -8.32 -10.24 -11.10
N GLU A 72 -7.76 -11.31 -10.51
CA GLU A 72 -8.55 -12.41 -9.96
C GLU A 72 -9.47 -11.96 -8.82
N LEU A 73 -8.97 -11.11 -7.92
CA LEU A 73 -9.77 -10.53 -6.85
C LEU A 73 -10.93 -9.70 -7.42
N ALA A 74 -10.66 -8.83 -8.39
CA ALA A 74 -11.69 -7.99 -9.03
C ALA A 74 -12.73 -8.83 -9.79
N ALA A 75 -12.34 -9.97 -10.36
CA ALA A 75 -13.27 -10.89 -11.01
C ALA A 75 -14.25 -11.55 -10.02
N LYS A 76 -13.80 -11.81 -8.80
CA LYS A 76 -14.61 -12.41 -7.72
C LYS A 76 -15.47 -11.36 -6.98
N HIS A 77 -15.03 -10.11 -6.94
CA HIS A 77 -15.64 -9.03 -6.19
C HIS A 77 -15.91 -7.81 -7.09
N PRO A 78 -17.11 -7.68 -7.69
CA PRO A 78 -17.43 -6.60 -8.64
C PRO A 78 -17.25 -5.18 -8.09
N GLN A 79 -17.20 -5.01 -6.75
CA GLN A 79 -16.94 -3.74 -6.08
C GLN A 79 -15.44 -3.41 -5.94
N VAL A 80 -14.54 -4.21 -6.54
CA VAL A 80 -13.10 -3.94 -6.58
C VAL A 80 -12.74 -3.30 -7.92
N ALA A 81 -12.34 -2.04 -7.87
CA ALA A 81 -11.78 -1.31 -9.02
C ALA A 81 -10.25 -1.42 -9.00
N VAL A 82 -9.66 -1.76 -10.13
CA VAL A 82 -8.21 -1.81 -10.31
C VAL A 82 -7.77 -0.61 -11.13
N GLU A 83 -6.93 0.24 -10.54
CA GLU A 83 -6.47 1.48 -11.15
C GLU A 83 -4.94 1.55 -11.24
N ARG A 84 -4.46 2.25 -12.28
CA ARG A 84 -3.03 2.51 -12.41
C ARG A 84 -2.64 3.79 -11.70
N ILE A 85 -1.89 3.68 -10.59
CA ILE A 85 -1.22 4.78 -9.94
C ILE A 85 0.25 4.41 -9.71
N ASP A 86 1.16 5.17 -10.33
CA ASP A 86 2.53 5.28 -9.87
C ASP A 86 2.60 6.47 -8.92
N VAL A 87 2.83 6.22 -7.64
CA VAL A 87 2.84 7.28 -6.62
C VAL A 87 3.98 8.30 -6.82
N SER A 88 5.01 7.94 -7.60
CA SER A 88 6.08 8.86 -7.98
C SER A 88 5.70 9.77 -9.18
N ASP A 89 4.61 9.45 -9.88
CA ASP A 89 4.11 10.22 -11.03
C ASP A 89 2.83 10.99 -10.68
N SER A 90 2.96 12.30 -10.54
CA SER A 90 1.83 13.19 -10.26
C SER A 90 0.74 13.16 -11.35
N GLY A 91 1.08 12.77 -12.58
CA GLY A 91 0.14 12.66 -13.70
C GLY A 91 -0.83 11.51 -13.47
N THR A 92 -0.30 10.30 -13.17
CA THR A 92 -1.14 9.13 -12.90
C THR A 92 -2.00 9.31 -11.66
N VAL A 93 -1.46 9.93 -10.61
CA VAL A 93 -2.21 10.23 -9.37
C VAL A 93 -3.38 11.15 -9.66
N ARG A 94 -3.16 12.28 -10.39
CA ARG A 94 -4.23 13.22 -10.73
C ARG A 94 -5.29 12.61 -11.62
N THR A 95 -4.90 11.80 -12.61
CA THR A 95 -5.85 11.14 -13.51
C THR A 95 -6.86 10.28 -12.75
N VAL A 96 -6.39 9.51 -11.77
CA VAL A 96 -7.28 8.65 -10.98
C VAL A 96 -8.07 9.49 -9.96
N ALA A 97 -7.49 10.53 -9.35
CA ALA A 97 -8.22 11.43 -8.46
C ALA A 97 -9.36 12.13 -9.19
N GLU A 98 -9.15 12.60 -10.42
CA GLU A 98 -10.20 13.20 -11.24
C GLU A 98 -11.30 12.20 -11.61
N LYS A 99 -10.94 10.96 -11.94
CA LYS A 99 -11.92 9.89 -12.21
C LYS A 99 -12.87 9.64 -11.03
N TYR A 100 -12.36 9.78 -9.80
CA TYR A 100 -13.12 9.52 -8.57
C TYR A 100 -13.50 10.79 -7.81
N ARG A 101 -13.40 12.00 -8.39
CA ARG A 101 -13.58 13.28 -7.68
C ARG A 101 -14.87 13.39 -6.87
N ASP A 102 -15.98 12.78 -7.35
CA ASP A 102 -17.27 12.82 -6.67
C ASP A 102 -17.52 11.62 -5.74
N ARG A 103 -16.52 10.75 -5.56
CA ARG A 103 -16.61 9.56 -4.72
C ARG A 103 -16.02 9.85 -3.33
N PRO A 104 -16.80 9.77 -2.24
CA PRO A 104 -16.25 9.74 -0.89
C PRO A 104 -15.31 8.54 -0.71
N ILE A 105 -14.16 8.77 -0.06
CA ILE A 105 -13.18 7.74 0.30
C ILE A 105 -13.02 7.77 1.81
N ASP A 106 -13.58 6.76 2.48
CA ASP A 106 -13.61 6.67 3.93
C ASP A 106 -12.23 6.42 4.52
N VAL A 107 -11.44 5.59 3.82
CA VAL A 107 -10.08 5.25 4.23
C VAL A 107 -9.14 5.32 3.02
N LEU A 108 -8.17 6.21 3.08
CA LEU A 108 -7.04 6.27 2.14
C LEU A 108 -5.83 5.59 2.77
N ILE A 109 -5.34 4.49 2.16
CA ILE A 109 -4.19 3.73 2.67
C ILE A 109 -2.98 3.93 1.76
N ASN A 110 -2.00 4.68 2.23
CA ASN A 110 -0.68 4.80 1.63
C ASN A 110 0.15 3.56 2.02
N ASN A 111 0.11 2.53 1.18
CA ASN A 111 0.85 1.28 1.37
C ASN A 111 1.98 1.10 0.35
N ALA A 112 1.93 1.74 -0.81
CA ALA A 112 2.98 1.65 -1.81
C ALA A 112 4.35 2.01 -1.21
N ALA A 113 5.34 1.14 -1.42
CA ALA A 113 6.69 1.36 -0.95
C ALA A 113 7.74 0.81 -1.92
N ALA A 114 8.85 1.52 -2.07
CA ALA A 114 10.10 1.02 -2.58
C ALA A 114 10.93 0.49 -1.41
N VAL A 115 11.50 -0.69 -1.60
CA VAL A 115 12.44 -1.32 -0.66
C VAL A 115 13.56 -1.90 -1.51
N GLU A 116 14.80 -1.65 -1.16
CA GLU A 116 15.93 -2.26 -1.85
C GLU A 116 15.76 -3.79 -1.92
N ALA A 117 16.02 -4.37 -3.09
CA ALA A 117 15.80 -5.81 -3.33
C ALA A 117 16.61 -6.70 -2.37
N THR A 118 17.74 -6.21 -1.90
CA THR A 118 18.65 -6.89 -0.98
C THR A 118 18.11 -7.00 0.44
N PHE A 119 17.23 -6.09 0.89
CA PHE A 119 16.68 -6.11 2.25
C PHE A 119 15.82 -7.36 2.55
N ALA A 120 15.25 -7.96 1.51
CA ALA A 120 14.38 -9.12 1.67
C ALA A 120 15.13 -10.47 1.55
N ALA A 121 16.29 -10.49 0.90
CA ALA A 121 17.02 -11.73 0.62
C ALA A 121 18.08 -12.05 1.71
N ASP A 122 18.70 -11.02 2.28
CA ASP A 122 19.74 -11.18 3.30
C ASP A 122 19.85 -9.89 4.11
N MET A 123 19.43 -9.93 5.39
CA MET A 123 19.58 -8.78 6.30
C MET A 123 21.04 -8.39 6.55
N ALA A 124 21.97 -9.32 6.39
CA ALA A 124 23.41 -9.02 6.47
C ALA A 124 23.92 -8.32 5.19
N ALA A 125 23.37 -8.65 4.02
CA ALA A 125 23.65 -7.95 2.75
C ALA A 125 22.93 -6.58 2.64
N ALA A 126 21.94 -6.32 3.47
CA ALA A 126 21.23 -5.04 3.54
C ALA A 126 22.07 -3.92 4.19
N SER A 127 23.23 -4.24 4.75
CA SER A 127 24.22 -3.26 5.23
C SER A 127 25.04 -2.74 4.05
N THR A 128 24.57 -1.68 3.40
CA THR A 128 25.39 -0.97 2.41
C THR A 128 26.39 -0.10 3.15
N PRO A 129 27.71 -0.31 2.97
CA PRO A 129 28.72 0.59 3.53
C PRO A 129 28.45 2.02 3.08
N PHE A 130 28.65 3.00 3.97
CA PHE A 130 28.35 4.41 3.69
C PHE A 130 29.02 4.89 2.40
N GLU A 131 30.23 4.44 2.11
CA GLU A 131 31.01 4.80 0.93
C GLU A 131 30.40 4.25 -0.39
N LYS A 132 29.44 3.33 -0.30
CA LYS A 132 28.76 2.70 -1.44
C LYS A 132 27.27 3.06 -1.53
N VAL A 133 26.83 4.10 -0.83
CA VAL A 133 25.45 4.54 -0.89
C VAL A 133 25.08 4.99 -2.30
N ASP A 134 24.05 4.35 -2.87
CA ASP A 134 23.46 4.75 -4.15
C ASP A 134 22.45 5.88 -3.92
N PHE A 135 22.84 7.11 -4.29
CA PHE A 135 21.99 8.29 -4.14
C PHE A 135 20.79 8.30 -5.09
N ASP A 136 20.83 7.60 -6.22
CA ASP A 136 19.67 7.47 -7.09
C ASP A 136 18.66 6.49 -6.51
N ALA A 137 19.10 5.40 -5.86
CA ALA A 137 18.25 4.55 -5.05
C ALA A 137 17.64 5.34 -3.89
N ALA A 138 18.42 6.17 -3.18
CA ALA A 138 17.92 7.02 -2.11
C ALA A 138 16.81 7.96 -2.60
N ARG A 139 17.01 8.66 -3.73
CA ARG A 139 15.98 9.51 -4.33
C ARG A 139 14.72 8.75 -4.66
N ARG A 140 14.83 7.53 -5.23
CA ARG A 140 13.67 6.68 -5.51
C ARG A 140 12.91 6.29 -4.24
N ASP A 141 13.62 5.92 -3.17
CA ASP A 141 12.99 5.57 -1.90
C ASP A 141 12.25 6.76 -1.30
N PHE A 142 12.84 7.95 -1.29
CA PHE A 142 12.17 9.15 -0.83
C PHE A 142 10.99 9.53 -1.72
N ASP A 143 11.13 9.43 -3.03
CA ASP A 143 10.07 9.82 -3.98
C ASP A 143 8.86 8.90 -3.88
N VAL A 144 9.06 7.60 -3.68
CA VAL A 144 7.98 6.63 -3.51
C VAL A 144 7.43 6.63 -2.08
N ASN A 145 8.30 6.44 -1.08
CA ASN A 145 7.89 6.16 0.30
C ASN A 145 7.39 7.40 1.05
N THR A 146 7.92 8.57 0.70
CA THR A 146 7.63 9.85 1.38
C THR A 146 6.75 10.73 0.52
N LEU A 147 7.31 11.23 -0.60
CA LEU A 147 6.62 12.19 -1.45
C LEU A 147 5.42 11.57 -2.17
N GLY A 148 5.49 10.28 -2.52
CA GLY A 148 4.40 9.54 -3.13
C GLY A 148 3.16 9.47 -2.23
N ALA A 149 3.36 9.16 -0.95
CA ALA A 149 2.29 9.17 0.04
C ALA A 149 1.66 10.58 0.19
N MET A 150 2.49 11.64 0.15
CA MET A 150 2.03 13.03 0.20
C MET A 150 1.24 13.42 -1.05
N ARG A 151 1.71 13.05 -2.26
CA ARG A 151 0.99 13.31 -3.52
C ARG A 151 -0.38 12.67 -3.52
N VAL A 152 -0.47 11.42 -3.11
CA VAL A 152 -1.75 10.70 -3.04
C VAL A 152 -2.66 11.33 -2.00
N ALA A 153 -2.16 11.61 -0.79
CA ALA A 153 -2.94 12.27 0.26
C ALA A 153 -3.47 13.65 -0.23
N GLN A 154 -2.65 14.44 -0.90
CA GLN A 154 -3.05 15.75 -1.42
C GLN A 154 -4.13 15.62 -2.50
N ALA A 155 -3.95 14.71 -3.47
CA ALA A 155 -4.86 14.57 -4.60
C ALA A 155 -6.24 14.05 -4.18
N PHE A 156 -6.30 13.14 -3.21
CA PHE A 156 -7.54 12.54 -2.73
C PHE A 156 -8.10 13.17 -1.45
N LEU A 157 -7.49 14.24 -0.95
CA LEU A 157 -7.97 14.93 0.26
C LEU A 157 -9.44 15.37 0.18
N PRO A 158 -9.92 15.95 -0.94
CA PRO A 158 -11.34 16.29 -1.07
C PRO A 158 -12.27 15.07 -0.92
N ASN A 159 -11.88 13.92 -1.47
CA ASN A 159 -12.64 12.67 -1.35
C ASN A 159 -12.74 12.19 0.10
N VAL A 160 -11.61 12.28 0.83
CA VAL A 160 -11.54 11.90 2.24
C VAL A 160 -12.41 12.85 3.10
N GLU A 161 -12.34 14.13 2.85
CA GLU A 161 -13.15 15.13 3.59
C GLU A 161 -14.66 15.00 3.41
N HIS A 162 -15.08 14.57 2.22
CA HIS A 162 -16.50 14.34 1.92
C HIS A 162 -17.01 12.97 2.41
N SER A 163 -16.14 12.11 2.98
CA SER A 163 -16.52 10.81 3.50
C SER A 163 -17.00 10.85 4.95
N GLN A 164 -17.45 9.70 5.45
CA GLN A 164 -17.92 9.56 6.83
C GLN A 164 -16.76 9.37 7.81
N GLN A 165 -15.77 8.52 7.46
CA GLN A 165 -14.70 8.14 8.40
C GLN A 165 -13.49 9.08 8.37
N LYS A 166 -13.20 9.72 7.25
CA LYS A 166 -12.16 10.75 7.07
C LYS A 166 -10.78 10.30 7.53
N LYS A 167 -10.34 9.10 7.10
CA LYS A 167 -9.07 8.52 7.52
C LYS A 167 -8.03 8.53 6.42
N ILE A 168 -6.83 9.03 6.71
CA ILE A 168 -5.61 8.85 5.92
C ILE A 168 -4.65 8.00 6.75
N VAL A 169 -4.32 6.81 6.26
CA VAL A 169 -3.47 5.84 6.96
C VAL A 169 -2.22 5.61 6.12
N SER A 170 -1.05 5.70 6.73
CA SER A 170 0.22 5.43 6.04
C SER A 170 0.95 4.26 6.70
N VAL A 171 1.27 3.24 5.89
CA VAL A 171 2.06 2.09 6.35
C VAL A 171 3.52 2.50 6.44
N THR A 172 4.00 2.62 7.67
CA THR A 172 5.40 2.94 7.98
C THR A 172 6.18 1.67 8.38
N SER A 173 7.26 1.80 9.13
CA SER A 173 8.13 0.72 9.55
C SER A 173 8.87 1.10 10.82
N LEU A 174 9.21 0.11 11.64
CA LEU A 174 10.17 0.28 12.74
C LEU A 174 11.50 0.90 12.28
N ALA A 175 11.88 0.66 11.03
CA ALA A 175 13.05 1.27 10.41
C ALA A 175 13.03 2.80 10.40
N GLY A 176 11.84 3.42 10.40
CA GLY A 176 11.69 4.87 10.44
C GLY A 176 11.66 5.48 11.84
N SER A 177 11.83 4.69 12.89
CA SER A 177 11.85 5.18 14.28
C SER A 177 13.26 5.56 14.72
N PHE A 178 13.40 6.76 15.28
CA PHE A 178 14.64 7.17 15.97
C PHE A 178 14.79 6.48 17.34
N GLY A 179 13.69 6.12 17.98
CA GLY A 179 13.69 5.42 19.26
C GLY A 179 14.10 3.94 19.17
N ASN A 180 13.98 3.33 17.99
CA ASN A 180 14.33 1.94 17.73
C ASN A 180 15.13 1.83 16.41
N PRO A 181 16.37 2.30 16.37
CA PRO A 181 17.20 2.21 15.18
C PRO A 181 17.45 0.74 14.83
N LEU A 182 17.41 0.39 13.56
CA LEU A 182 17.77 -0.94 13.11
C LEU A 182 19.23 -1.25 13.44
N PRO A 183 19.55 -2.49 13.87
CA PRO A 183 20.91 -2.87 14.21
C PRO A 183 21.84 -2.68 13.00
N ASN A 184 23.09 -2.31 13.26
CA ASN A 184 24.16 -2.15 12.25
C ASN A 184 23.87 -1.12 11.14
N GLY A 185 22.89 -0.21 11.31
CA GLY A 185 22.57 0.82 10.31
C GLY A 185 22.09 0.26 8.97
N ILE A 186 21.47 -0.92 8.97
CA ILE A 186 20.94 -1.54 7.75
C ILE A 186 19.81 -0.72 7.12
N ALA A 187 19.62 -0.88 5.80
CA ALA A 187 18.55 -0.22 5.03
C ALA A 187 18.54 1.31 5.19
N LEU A 188 19.71 1.95 5.08
CA LEU A 188 19.91 3.38 5.31
C LEU A 188 18.88 4.26 4.57
N ASN A 189 18.76 4.09 3.24
CA ASN A 189 17.87 4.91 2.41
C ASN A 189 16.40 4.68 2.77
N TYR A 190 16.01 3.41 2.92
CA TYR A 190 14.65 3.04 3.32
C TYR A 190 14.29 3.61 4.70
N SER A 191 15.17 3.43 5.70
CA SER A 191 14.98 3.92 7.06
C SER A 191 14.79 5.44 7.07
N ALA A 192 15.66 6.17 6.38
CA ALA A 192 15.57 7.62 6.26
C ALA A 192 14.26 8.06 5.57
N SER A 193 13.84 7.37 4.50
CA SER A 193 12.59 7.67 3.83
C SER A 193 11.36 7.44 4.71
N LYS A 194 11.35 6.38 5.54
CA LYS A 194 10.27 6.11 6.49
C LYS A 194 10.25 7.09 7.66
N ALA A 195 11.40 7.54 8.14
CA ALA A 195 11.49 8.62 9.14
C ALA A 195 10.91 9.94 8.58
N ALA A 196 11.23 10.27 7.33
CA ALA A 196 10.65 11.42 6.65
C ALA A 196 9.12 11.29 6.49
N LEU A 197 8.62 10.13 6.09
CA LEU A 197 7.17 9.84 6.03
C LEU A 197 6.52 10.09 7.40
N ASN A 198 7.11 9.55 8.48
CA ASN A 198 6.60 9.73 9.84
C ASN A 198 6.46 11.21 10.19
N LYS A 199 7.50 12.02 9.89
CA LYS A 199 7.48 13.46 10.17
C LYS A 199 6.41 14.18 9.34
N TYR A 200 6.30 13.91 8.04
CA TYR A 200 5.29 14.54 7.18
C TYR A 200 3.87 14.21 7.65
N MET A 201 3.56 12.95 7.94
CA MET A 201 2.22 12.55 8.37
C MET A 201 1.87 13.11 9.76
N SER A 202 2.84 13.19 10.67
CA SER A 202 2.65 13.86 11.96
C SER A 202 2.31 15.34 11.79
N LEU A 203 2.98 16.07 10.92
CA LEU A 203 2.67 17.48 10.64
C LEU A 203 1.33 17.62 9.90
N LEU A 204 1.03 16.74 8.96
CA LEU A 204 -0.25 16.73 8.24
C LEU A 204 -1.44 16.51 9.19
N SER A 205 -1.28 15.68 10.22
CA SER A 205 -2.31 15.46 11.25
C SER A 205 -2.69 16.74 11.98
N VAL A 206 -1.71 17.61 12.25
CA VAL A 206 -1.93 18.92 12.88
C VAL A 206 -2.67 19.87 11.91
N GLN A 207 -2.24 19.92 10.64
CA GLN A 207 -2.87 20.78 9.63
C GLN A 207 -4.32 20.41 9.33
N LEU A 208 -4.65 19.10 9.36
CA LEU A 208 -5.98 18.61 9.01
C LEU A 208 -6.90 18.44 10.21
N LYS A 209 -6.45 18.72 11.43
CA LYS A 209 -7.23 18.58 12.66
C LYS A 209 -8.56 19.35 12.62
N SER A 210 -8.54 20.61 12.18
CA SER A 210 -9.76 21.44 12.07
C SER A 210 -10.73 20.98 10.99
N ARG A 211 -10.27 20.12 10.06
CA ARG A 211 -11.06 19.50 8.98
C ARG A 211 -11.58 18.12 9.40
N HIS A 212 -11.33 17.70 10.64
CA HIS A 212 -11.73 16.42 11.24
C HIS A 212 -11.17 15.20 10.48
N VAL A 213 -10.03 15.33 9.80
CA VAL A 213 -9.36 14.22 9.12
C VAL A 213 -8.38 13.56 10.08
N ILE A 214 -8.52 12.25 10.26
CA ILE A 214 -7.60 11.43 11.05
C ILE A 214 -6.43 11.04 10.15
N VAL A 215 -5.22 11.43 10.52
CA VAL A 215 -3.98 11.03 9.81
C VAL A 215 -3.19 10.14 10.74
N ALA A 216 -3.16 8.84 10.45
CA ALA A 216 -2.51 7.84 11.29
C ALA A 216 -1.36 7.14 10.57
N LEU A 217 -0.38 6.73 11.35
CA LEU A 217 0.72 5.89 10.93
C LEU A 217 0.54 4.50 11.53
N VAL A 218 0.76 3.47 10.73
CA VAL A 218 0.67 2.08 11.18
C VAL A 218 1.91 1.31 10.78
N GLN A 219 2.36 0.39 11.64
CA GLN A 219 3.54 -0.43 11.34
C GLN A 219 3.40 -1.85 11.88
N PRO A 220 3.96 -2.86 11.19
CA PRO A 220 4.10 -4.23 11.70
C PRO A 220 5.33 -4.37 12.60
N ILE A 221 5.42 -5.47 13.33
CA ILE A 221 6.71 -5.95 13.84
C ILE A 221 7.50 -6.53 12.66
N PHE A 222 7.11 -7.71 12.19
CA PHE A 222 7.72 -8.37 11.04
C PHE A 222 6.68 -9.27 10.37
N VAL A 223 6.35 -8.99 9.11
CA VAL A 223 5.28 -9.67 8.39
C VAL A 223 5.84 -10.41 7.17
N ALA A 224 5.42 -11.64 6.96
CA ALA A 224 5.71 -12.44 5.78
C ALA A 224 5.05 -11.88 4.51
N SER A 225 5.33 -10.62 4.17
CA SER A 225 4.71 -9.91 3.05
C SER A 225 5.21 -10.33 1.66
N LYS A 226 6.27 -11.15 1.59
CA LYS A 226 6.84 -11.72 0.37
C LYS A 226 6.99 -13.24 0.54
N ALA A 227 7.04 -13.97 -0.58
CA ALA A 227 7.12 -15.43 -0.57
C ALA A 227 8.37 -15.97 0.14
N ASP A 228 9.50 -15.32 -0.05
CA ASP A 228 10.78 -15.63 0.58
C ASP A 228 10.81 -15.39 2.10
N LEU A 229 9.92 -14.55 2.61
CA LEU A 229 9.80 -14.29 4.05
C LEU A 229 8.90 -15.29 4.79
N LYS A 230 8.10 -16.09 4.08
CA LYS A 230 7.12 -17.02 4.69
C LYS A 230 7.75 -18.04 5.64
N ASN A 231 9.01 -18.41 5.38
CA ASN A 231 9.73 -19.42 6.16
C ASN A 231 10.75 -18.80 7.13
N MET A 232 10.82 -17.47 7.23
CA MET A 232 11.72 -16.83 8.18
C MET A 232 11.20 -16.94 9.60
N GLN A 233 12.08 -17.32 10.53
CA GLN A 233 11.74 -17.42 11.93
C GLN A 233 11.25 -16.07 12.48
N GLY A 234 10.08 -16.05 13.10
CA GLY A 234 9.46 -14.86 13.67
C GLY A 234 8.62 -14.02 12.69
N ALA A 235 8.52 -14.40 11.41
CA ALA A 235 7.61 -13.76 10.49
C ALA A 235 6.17 -14.21 10.77
N ALA A 236 5.29 -13.24 11.06
CA ALA A 236 3.87 -13.52 11.30
C ALA A 236 3.11 -13.80 9.99
N PRO A 237 2.07 -14.67 10.00
CA PRO A 237 1.22 -14.92 8.85
C PRO A 237 0.57 -13.63 8.35
N LEU A 238 0.63 -13.41 7.02
CA LEU A 238 0.21 -12.15 6.39
C LEU A 238 -1.28 -11.86 6.63
N ASP A 239 -2.13 -12.84 6.45
CA ASP A 239 -3.59 -12.73 6.60
C ASP A 239 -4.00 -12.33 8.02
N GLN A 240 -3.38 -12.92 9.04
CA GLN A 240 -3.63 -12.61 10.44
C GLN A 240 -3.17 -11.20 10.79
N GLU A 241 -1.97 -10.81 10.35
CA GLU A 241 -1.43 -9.48 10.64
C GLU A 241 -2.22 -8.39 9.92
N VAL A 242 -2.65 -8.63 8.69
CA VAL A 242 -3.50 -7.68 7.98
C VAL A 242 -4.89 -7.60 8.62
N GLY A 243 -5.43 -8.69 9.16
CA GLY A 243 -6.65 -8.65 9.95
C GLY A 243 -6.53 -7.75 11.19
N LYS A 244 -5.39 -7.80 11.89
CA LYS A 244 -5.10 -6.85 12.99
C LYS A 244 -4.99 -5.42 12.49
N LEU A 245 -4.37 -5.20 11.32
CA LEU A 245 -4.27 -3.87 10.71
C LEU A 245 -5.64 -3.30 10.38
N VAL A 246 -6.54 -4.08 9.79
CA VAL A 246 -7.93 -3.65 9.53
C VAL A 246 -8.62 -3.26 10.83
N ASN A 247 -8.54 -4.08 11.87
CA ASN A 247 -9.13 -3.77 13.18
C ASN A 247 -8.54 -2.48 13.79
N VAL A 248 -7.23 -2.24 13.65
CA VAL A 248 -6.59 -0.99 14.10
C VAL A 248 -7.12 0.20 13.31
N ILE A 249 -7.25 0.08 11.99
CA ILE A 249 -7.78 1.16 11.13
C ILE A 249 -9.24 1.47 11.52
N ASP A 250 -10.05 0.47 11.78
CA ASP A 250 -11.44 0.66 12.19
C ASP A 250 -11.54 1.38 13.53
N ALA A 251 -10.65 1.06 14.48
CA ALA A 251 -10.61 1.63 15.81
C ALA A 251 -9.96 3.03 15.88
N LEU A 252 -9.41 3.58 14.78
CA LEU A 252 -8.78 4.90 14.79
C LEU A 252 -9.79 6.00 15.16
N THR A 253 -9.39 6.85 16.09
CA THR A 253 -10.11 8.02 16.56
C THR A 253 -9.30 9.30 16.35
N PRO A 254 -9.86 10.51 16.53
CA PRO A 254 -9.10 11.75 16.48
C PRO A 254 -7.87 11.77 17.39
N GLU A 255 -7.91 11.07 18.52
CA GLU A 255 -6.79 10.94 19.49
C GLU A 255 -5.65 10.08 18.94
N SER A 256 -5.93 9.19 17.98
CA SER A 256 -4.92 8.39 17.27
C SER A 256 -4.15 9.21 16.23
N SER A 257 -4.67 10.40 15.86
CA SER A 257 -4.09 11.21 14.78
C SER A 257 -2.69 11.69 15.12
N GLY A 258 -1.76 11.57 14.19
CA GLY A 258 -0.36 11.96 14.35
C GLY A 258 0.49 10.97 15.15
N ARG A 259 -0.01 9.77 15.44
CA ARG A 259 0.71 8.73 16.19
C ARG A 259 1.03 7.52 15.31
N ILE A 260 2.04 6.75 15.72
CA ILE A 260 2.38 5.46 15.14
C ILE A 260 1.72 4.37 15.97
N THR A 261 0.86 3.56 15.36
CA THR A 261 0.28 2.37 16.00
C THR A 261 0.93 1.12 15.42
N ASN A 262 1.50 0.30 16.29
CA ASN A 262 1.99 -1.02 15.92
C ASN A 262 0.79 -1.97 15.86
N PHE A 263 0.39 -2.38 14.66
CA PHE A 263 -0.81 -3.20 14.52
C PHE A 263 -0.62 -4.65 14.96
N SER A 264 0.61 -5.14 15.04
CA SER A 264 0.87 -6.48 15.59
C SER A 264 0.64 -6.54 17.12
N THR A 265 0.84 -5.44 17.82
CA THR A 265 0.69 -5.35 19.29
C THR A 265 -0.48 -4.50 19.76
N GLY A 266 -1.06 -3.68 18.90
CA GLY A 266 -2.09 -2.67 19.22
C GLY A 266 -1.56 -1.47 20.03
N LYS A 267 -0.24 -1.35 20.25
CA LYS A 267 0.36 -0.28 21.05
C LYS A 267 0.84 0.89 20.19
N THR A 268 0.92 2.06 20.82
CA THR A 268 1.59 3.23 20.22
C THR A 268 3.10 3.05 20.36
N ASP A 269 3.81 3.19 19.25
CA ASP A 269 5.27 3.17 19.20
C ASP A 269 5.84 4.60 19.15
N PRO A 270 7.08 4.82 19.61
CA PRO A 270 7.75 6.11 19.47
C PRO A 270 8.12 6.41 18.01
N PHE A 271 8.30 7.69 17.70
CA PHE A 271 8.88 8.16 16.43
C PHE A 271 10.35 7.81 16.28
#